data_b03c3abf8fb07826e626ed3db6be21a8
#
_entry.id   b03c3abf8fb07826e626ed3db6be21a8
#
_cell.length_a   1.000
_cell.length_b   1.000
_cell.length_c   1.000
_cell.angle_alpha   90.00
_cell.angle_beta   90.00
_cell.angle_gamma   90.00
#
_symmetry.space_group_name_H-M   'P 1'
#
loop_
_entity.id
_entity.type
_entity.pdbx_description
1 polymer ?
#
loop_
_entity_poly.entity_id
_entity_poly.type
_entity_poly.pdbx_seq_one_letter_code
_entity_poly.pdbx_strand_id
1 'polypeptide(L)'
;MGLTVQMAGRLGAYTLSDRATWLRTGDASNPVLVSGDPKLFNPYEIILVNPAKHPHVNVAAANTFIDWLVADDGKNAIAGYRVNGEQLFIPGPGPTN
;
A
#
# COMPACT_ATOMS: atom_id res chain seq x y z
N MET A 1 -3.59 -8.13 -9.34
CA MET A 1 -4.79 -7.96 -8.46
C MET A 1 -5.92 -7.19 -9.14
N GLY A 2 -5.64 -6.15 -9.89
CA GLY A 2 -6.68 -5.41 -10.62
C GLY A 2 -7.53 -6.26 -11.56
N LEU A 3 -6.90 -7.14 -12.32
CA LEU A 3 -7.63 -8.09 -13.19
C LEU A 3 -8.52 -9.03 -12.40
N THR A 4 -8.08 -9.48 -11.24
CA THR A 4 -8.88 -10.36 -10.37
C THR A 4 -10.13 -9.64 -9.87
N VAL A 5 -10.03 -8.38 -9.49
CA VAL A 5 -11.17 -7.56 -9.06
C VAL A 5 -12.16 -7.39 -10.21
N GLN A 6 -11.69 -7.10 -11.43
CA GLN A 6 -12.54 -6.97 -12.60
C GLN A 6 -13.24 -8.27 -12.95
N MET A 7 -12.53 -9.39 -12.91
CA MET A 7 -13.11 -10.71 -13.16
C MET A 7 -14.18 -11.08 -12.14
N ALA A 8 -13.91 -10.84 -10.86
CA ALA A 8 -14.88 -11.08 -9.80
C ALA A 8 -16.17 -10.29 -10.04
N GLY A 9 -16.04 -9.02 -10.45
CA GLY A 9 -17.19 -8.19 -10.80
C GLY A 9 -18.03 -8.76 -11.93
N ARG A 10 -17.39 -9.20 -12.99
CA ARG A 10 -18.07 -9.79 -14.17
C ARG A 10 -18.75 -11.12 -13.83
N LEU A 11 -18.15 -11.91 -12.95
CA LEU A 11 -18.67 -13.23 -12.59
C LEU A 11 -19.66 -13.20 -11.43
N GLY A 12 -19.88 -12.05 -10.81
CA GLY A 12 -20.69 -11.95 -9.58
C GLY A 12 -20.07 -12.72 -8.43
N ALA A 13 -18.74 -12.76 -8.36
CA ALA A 13 -17.99 -13.55 -7.39
C ALA A 13 -17.41 -12.67 -6.27
N TYR A 14 -16.98 -13.32 -5.18
CA TYR A 14 -16.24 -12.68 -4.11
C TYR A 14 -14.74 -12.72 -4.40
N THR A 15 -14.01 -11.70 -3.94
CA THR A 15 -12.56 -11.69 -4.01
C THR A 15 -11.97 -10.87 -2.87
N LEU A 16 -10.69 -11.05 -2.61
CA LEU A 16 -9.90 -10.23 -1.69
C LEU A 16 -9.10 -9.22 -2.50
N SER A 17 -9.03 -8.00 -2.02
CA SER A 17 -8.21 -6.94 -2.63
C SER A 17 -7.65 -6.02 -1.56
N ASP A 18 -6.51 -5.40 -1.86
CA ASP A 18 -6.06 -4.24 -1.12
C ASP A 18 -6.92 -3.01 -1.48
N ARG A 19 -6.95 -2.04 -0.57
CA ARG A 19 -7.79 -0.86 -0.72
C ARG A 19 -7.44 -0.05 -1.97
N ALA A 20 -6.15 0.16 -2.23
CA ALA A 20 -5.71 0.97 -3.36
C ALA A 20 -6.13 0.37 -4.70
N THR A 21 -5.96 -0.94 -4.87
CA THR A 21 -6.37 -1.64 -6.08
C THR A 21 -7.88 -1.56 -6.27
N TRP A 22 -8.66 -1.79 -5.22
CA TRP A 22 -10.12 -1.72 -5.32
C TRP A 22 -10.58 -0.30 -5.69
N LEU A 23 -10.02 0.75 -5.07
CA LEU A 23 -10.38 2.14 -5.37
C LEU A 23 -10.06 2.53 -6.82
N ARG A 24 -9.02 1.96 -7.41
CA ARG A 24 -8.61 2.26 -8.78
C ARG A 24 -9.32 1.42 -9.83
N THR A 25 -9.67 0.19 -9.51
CA THR A 25 -10.18 -0.80 -10.49
C THR A 25 -11.54 -1.37 -10.12
N GLY A 26 -12.03 -1.11 -8.91
CA GLY A 26 -13.33 -1.60 -8.45
C GLY A 26 -14.48 -0.87 -9.12
N ASP A 27 -15.61 -1.53 -9.12
CA ASP A 27 -16.87 -1.03 -9.65
C ASP A 27 -17.86 -0.84 -8.50
N ALA A 28 -18.67 0.20 -8.55
CA ALA A 28 -19.72 0.47 -7.57
C ALA A 28 -20.73 -0.67 -7.44
N SER A 29 -20.91 -1.50 -8.47
CA SER A 29 -21.74 -2.70 -8.42
C SER A 29 -21.13 -3.82 -7.56
N ASN A 30 -19.86 -3.69 -7.17
CA ASN A 30 -19.12 -4.65 -6.37
C ASN A 30 -18.65 -4.01 -5.05
N PRO A 31 -19.56 -3.83 -4.09
CA PRO A 31 -19.22 -3.11 -2.86
C PRO A 31 -18.27 -3.92 -1.98
N VAL A 32 -17.54 -3.20 -1.13
CA VAL A 32 -16.75 -3.80 -0.06
C VAL A 32 -17.70 -4.34 1.01
N LEU A 33 -17.67 -5.64 1.24
CA LEU A 33 -18.54 -6.30 2.22
C LEU A 33 -17.89 -6.45 3.59
N VAL A 34 -16.57 -6.64 3.61
CA VAL A 34 -15.80 -6.81 4.86
C VAL A 34 -14.54 -5.96 4.79
N SER A 35 -14.34 -5.12 5.79
CA SER A 35 -13.11 -4.35 5.99
C SER A 35 -12.87 -4.12 7.47
N GLY A 36 -11.63 -3.75 7.83
CA GLY A 36 -11.28 -3.44 9.21
C GLY A 36 -11.04 -4.65 10.13
N ASP A 37 -11.20 -5.87 9.64
CA ASP A 37 -10.85 -7.06 10.41
C ASP A 37 -9.32 -7.11 10.59
N PRO A 38 -8.82 -7.36 11.83
CA PRO A 38 -7.38 -7.46 12.07
C PRO A 38 -6.67 -8.50 11.20
N LYS A 39 -7.37 -9.55 10.77
CA LYS A 39 -6.83 -10.55 9.84
C LYS A 39 -6.58 -10.01 8.44
N LEU A 40 -7.19 -8.89 8.09
CA LEU A 40 -7.02 -8.22 6.81
C LEU A 40 -5.94 -7.14 6.86
N PHE A 41 -5.25 -6.99 7.98
CA PHE A 41 -4.18 -6.01 8.12
C PHE A 41 -3.07 -6.30 7.11
N ASN A 42 -2.77 -5.32 6.27
CA ASN A 42 -1.82 -5.44 5.16
C ASN A 42 -0.74 -4.35 5.27
N PRO A 43 0.26 -4.52 6.14
CA PRO A 43 1.32 -3.53 6.31
C PRO A 43 2.27 -3.54 5.12
N TYR A 44 2.74 -2.36 4.75
CA TYR A 44 3.82 -2.18 3.78
C TYR A 44 5.09 -1.79 4.51
N GLU A 45 6.20 -2.32 4.05
CA GLU A 45 7.50 -2.05 4.65
C GLU A 45 8.49 -1.57 3.58
N ILE A 46 9.43 -0.74 4.00
CA ILE A 46 10.58 -0.36 3.18
C ILE A 46 11.83 -0.95 3.80
N ILE A 47 12.63 -1.65 3.01
CA ILE A 47 13.79 -2.39 3.47
C ILE A 47 15.00 -2.05 2.61
N LEU A 48 16.13 -1.72 3.25
CA LEU A 48 17.40 -1.54 2.56
C LEU A 48 17.89 -2.90 2.02
N VAL A 49 18.20 -2.94 0.74
CA VAL A 49 18.85 -4.12 0.14
C VAL A 49 20.23 -4.31 0.78
N ASN A 50 20.54 -5.54 1.18
CA ASN A 50 21.77 -5.86 1.90
C ASN A 50 23.01 -5.55 1.07
N PRO A 51 23.84 -4.54 1.45
CA PRO A 51 25.01 -4.15 0.68
C PRO A 51 26.15 -5.18 0.72
N ALA A 52 26.15 -6.07 1.71
CA ALA A 52 27.13 -7.17 1.76
C ALA A 52 26.89 -8.20 0.64
N LYS A 53 25.64 -8.41 0.25
CA LYS A 53 25.27 -9.29 -0.86
C LYS A 53 25.20 -8.55 -2.20
N HIS A 54 24.93 -7.27 -2.16
CA HIS A 54 24.73 -6.43 -3.34
C HIS A 54 25.57 -5.15 -3.25
N PRO A 55 26.91 -5.25 -3.48
CA PRO A 55 27.81 -4.12 -3.21
C PRO A 55 27.58 -2.89 -4.08
N HIS A 56 26.84 -3.02 -5.19
CA HIS A 56 26.50 -1.91 -6.07
C HIS A 56 25.37 -1.01 -5.55
N VAL A 57 24.73 -1.37 -4.44
CA VAL A 57 23.62 -0.61 -3.85
C VAL A 57 24.13 0.72 -3.30
N ASN A 58 23.45 1.81 -3.63
CA ASN A 58 23.73 3.11 -3.05
C ASN A 58 23.09 3.22 -1.66
N VAL A 59 23.83 2.79 -0.64
CA VAL A 59 23.33 2.74 0.74
C VAL A 59 22.96 4.12 1.27
N ALA A 60 23.80 5.14 0.97
CA ALA A 60 23.55 6.50 1.46
C ALA A 60 22.24 7.07 0.89
N ALA A 61 22.00 6.92 -0.40
CA ALA A 61 20.78 7.39 -1.05
C ALA A 61 19.56 6.62 -0.54
N ALA A 62 19.69 5.30 -0.37
CA ALA A 62 18.61 4.46 0.13
C ALA A 62 18.21 4.85 1.56
N ASN A 63 19.17 5.07 2.44
CA ASN A 63 18.90 5.51 3.80
C ASN A 63 18.25 6.90 3.84
N THR A 64 18.71 7.83 3.00
CA THR A 64 18.08 9.16 2.88
C THR A 64 16.60 9.02 2.50
N PHE A 65 16.29 8.17 1.53
CA PHE A 65 14.89 7.93 1.12
C PHE A 65 14.07 7.29 2.23
N ILE A 66 14.61 6.28 2.91
CA ILE A 66 13.93 5.60 4.02
C ILE A 66 13.65 6.60 5.15
N ASP A 67 14.64 7.40 5.54
CA ASP A 67 14.49 8.40 6.61
C ASP A 67 13.43 9.44 6.26
N TRP A 68 13.41 9.91 5.00
CA TRP A 68 12.39 10.83 4.52
C TRP A 68 10.99 10.19 4.57
N LEU A 69 10.88 8.94 4.13
CA LEU A 69 9.58 8.26 4.02
C LEU A 69 8.91 8.06 5.37
N VAL A 70 9.70 7.80 6.44
CA VAL A 70 9.18 7.59 7.79
C VAL A 70 9.08 8.89 8.60
N ALA A 71 9.63 9.98 8.11
CA ALA A 71 9.50 11.31 8.70
C ALA A 71 8.13 11.94 8.38
N ASP A 72 7.83 13.07 8.99
CA ASP A 72 6.54 13.74 8.82
C ASP A 72 6.23 14.10 7.37
N ASP A 73 7.22 14.58 6.62
CA ASP A 73 7.04 14.93 5.21
C ASP A 73 6.63 13.73 4.37
N GLY A 74 7.29 12.59 4.54
CA GLY A 74 6.95 11.36 3.85
C GLY A 74 5.59 10.82 4.25
N LYS A 75 5.27 10.83 5.53
CA LYS A 75 3.95 10.44 6.04
C LYS A 75 2.85 11.32 5.49
N ASN A 76 3.08 12.63 5.41
CA ASN A 76 2.11 13.57 4.84
C ASN A 76 1.91 13.33 3.34
N ALA A 77 2.99 13.02 2.61
CA ALA A 77 2.91 12.69 1.20
C ALA A 77 2.07 11.42 0.96
N ILE A 78 2.28 10.39 1.78
CA ILE A 78 1.51 9.13 1.70
C ILE A 78 0.03 9.39 2.02
N ALA A 79 -0.25 10.08 3.12
CA ALA A 79 -1.61 10.36 3.56
C ALA A 79 -2.35 11.30 2.60
N GLY A 80 -1.62 12.20 1.96
CA GLY A 80 -2.18 13.19 1.03
C GLY A 80 -2.48 12.63 -0.36
N TYR A 81 -1.97 11.45 -0.70
CA TYR A 81 -2.24 10.85 -2.00
C TYR A 81 -3.65 10.29 -2.05
N ARG A 82 -4.46 10.85 -2.95
CA ARG A 82 -5.88 10.50 -3.08
C ARG A 82 -6.23 10.21 -4.53
N VAL A 83 -7.19 9.32 -4.71
CA VAL A 83 -7.82 9.05 -6.00
C VAL A 83 -9.32 9.22 -5.82
N ASN A 84 -9.92 10.09 -6.62
CA ASN A 84 -11.35 10.44 -6.54
C ASN A 84 -11.78 10.88 -5.11
N GLY A 85 -10.90 11.62 -4.43
CA GLY A 85 -11.14 12.10 -3.06
C GLY A 85 -10.90 11.08 -1.96
N GLU A 86 -10.55 9.83 -2.31
CA GLU A 86 -10.34 8.76 -1.35
C GLU A 86 -8.85 8.55 -1.06
N GLN A 87 -8.52 8.42 0.23
CA GLN A 87 -7.16 8.11 0.68
C GLN A 87 -6.84 6.65 0.40
N LEU A 88 -5.70 6.38 -0.24
CA LEU A 88 -5.30 5.02 -0.63
C LEU A 88 -4.47 4.31 0.44
N PHE A 89 -3.57 5.03 1.09
CA PHE A 89 -2.64 4.47 2.06
C PHE A 89 -2.67 5.25 3.36
N ILE A 90 -2.50 4.55 4.46
CA ILE A 90 -2.48 5.13 5.80
C ILE A 90 -1.06 4.97 6.35
N PRO A 91 -0.33 6.07 6.62
CA PRO A 91 1.01 5.97 7.19
C PRO A 91 0.96 5.35 8.57
N GLY A 92 1.83 4.40 8.80
CA GLY A 92 1.94 3.73 10.08
C GLY A 92 2.66 4.56 11.15
N PRO A 93 2.72 4.04 12.39
CA PRO A 93 3.42 4.71 13.50
C PRO A 93 4.94 4.72 13.35
N GLY A 94 5.48 4.12 12.29
CA GLY A 94 6.91 3.93 12.10
C GLY A 94 7.37 2.55 12.55
N PRO A 95 8.67 2.24 12.45
CA PRO A 95 9.15 0.92 12.83
C PRO A 95 8.84 0.64 14.30
N THR A 96 8.17 -0.46 14.53
CA THR A 96 7.94 -1.00 15.87
C THR A 96 9.01 -2.05 16.13
N ASN A 97 9.72 -1.87 17.21
CA ASN A 97 10.69 -2.86 17.66
C ASN A 97 9.98 -4.08 18.24
#